data_49f0f29f0c0e9898cbd4407fbae59bba
#
_entry.id   49f0f29f0c0e9898cbd4407fbae59bba
#
_cell.length_a   1.000
_cell.length_b   1.000
_cell.length_c   1.000
_cell.angle_alpha   90.00
_cell.angle_beta   90.00
_cell.angle_gamma   90.00
#
_symmetry.space_group_name_H-M   'P 1'
#
loop_
_entity.id
_entity.type
_entity.pdbx_description
1 polymer ?
#
loop_
_entity_poly.entity_id
_entity_poly.type
_entity_poly.pdbx_seq_one_letter_code
_entity_poly.pdbx_strand_id
1 'polypeptide(L)'
;MRVCKLSAACLALLATVLPALTGAAPASALSAQDAWVRATPGVDVAAAYLTLHNGGTEPVVVSGVSSPVAAAAMIHESTLVNGRSTMRAHEPLQIGAGETVRFAPGGLHIMLHMLKRPLAAGDEVPLVLLIAGGGNLTVTARVRALGDS
;
A
#
# COMPACT_ATOMS: atom_id res chain seq x y z
N MET A 1 -27.46 -52.89 62.38
CA MET A 1 -26.41 -52.15 63.12
C MET A 1 -25.16 -52.08 62.26
N ARG A 2 -24.60 -50.92 62.14
CA ARG A 2 -23.44 -50.43 61.39
C ARG A 2 -23.76 -49.71 60.09
N VAL A 3 -23.83 -48.44 60.28
CA VAL A 3 -23.94 -47.40 59.28
C VAL A 3 -22.61 -47.23 58.51
N CYS A 4 -22.65 -47.38 57.19
CA CYS A 4 -21.53 -47.11 56.35
C CYS A 4 -21.62 -45.69 55.77
N LYS A 5 -20.65 -44.84 56.12
CA LYS A 5 -20.58 -43.48 55.66
C LYS A 5 -20.00 -43.44 54.25
N LEU A 6 -20.78 -42.98 53.27
CA LEU A 6 -20.25 -42.68 51.92
C LEU A 6 -19.69 -41.24 51.99
N SER A 7 -18.39 -41.12 51.75
CA SER A 7 -17.72 -39.86 51.53
C SER A 7 -17.90 -39.48 50.07
N ALA A 8 -18.53 -38.35 49.83
CA ALA A 8 -18.64 -37.75 48.53
C ALA A 8 -17.34 -36.96 48.23
N ALA A 9 -16.57 -37.44 47.28
CA ALA A 9 -15.45 -36.71 46.75
C ALA A 9 -15.91 -35.74 45.68
N CYS A 10 -15.93 -34.43 45.98
CA CYS A 10 -16.14 -33.36 45.00
C CYS A 10 -14.90 -33.26 44.13
N LEU A 11 -15.03 -33.67 42.88
CA LEU A 11 -14.05 -33.45 41.83
C LEU A 11 -14.28 -32.03 41.24
N ALA A 12 -13.47 -31.05 41.65
CA ALA A 12 -13.47 -29.74 41.10
C ALA A 12 -12.75 -29.74 39.75
N LEU A 13 -13.52 -29.64 38.64
CA LEU A 13 -12.98 -29.38 37.30
C LEU A 13 -12.48 -27.93 37.25
N LEU A 14 -11.16 -27.74 37.30
CA LEU A 14 -10.54 -26.47 36.94
C LEU A 14 -10.55 -26.34 35.42
N ALA A 15 -11.49 -25.56 34.89
CA ALA A 15 -11.49 -25.14 33.50
C ALA A 15 -10.42 -24.06 33.32
N THR A 16 -9.25 -24.44 32.79
CA THR A 16 -8.23 -23.48 32.37
C THR A 16 -8.68 -22.80 31.09
N VAL A 17 -9.17 -21.57 31.22
CA VAL A 17 -9.45 -20.67 30.09
C VAL A 17 -8.07 -20.19 29.57
N LEU A 18 -7.62 -20.75 28.44
CA LEU A 18 -6.49 -20.20 27.69
C LEU A 18 -6.94 -18.86 27.10
N PRO A 19 -6.24 -17.74 27.35
CA PRO A 19 -6.49 -16.54 26.58
C PRO A 19 -6.08 -16.76 25.13
N ALA A 20 -7.06 -16.68 24.21
CA ALA A 20 -6.78 -16.60 22.79
C ALA A 20 -5.93 -15.35 22.55
N LEU A 21 -4.66 -15.53 22.18
CA LEU A 21 -3.87 -14.44 21.60
C LEU A 21 -4.52 -14.09 20.27
N THR A 22 -5.40 -13.09 20.27
CA THR A 22 -5.79 -12.39 19.06
C THR A 22 -4.55 -11.66 18.56
N GLY A 23 -3.79 -12.32 17.71
CA GLY A 23 -2.74 -11.69 16.94
C GLY A 23 -3.38 -10.60 16.09
N ALA A 24 -3.26 -9.34 16.50
CA ALA A 24 -3.51 -8.23 15.61
C ALA A 24 -2.58 -8.42 14.41
N ALA A 25 -3.14 -8.53 13.20
CA ALA A 25 -2.35 -8.52 11.98
C ALA A 25 -1.44 -7.29 12.05
N PRO A 26 -0.14 -7.41 11.75
CA PRO A 26 0.74 -6.26 11.79
C PRO A 26 0.16 -5.20 10.86
N ALA A 27 -0.13 -4.01 11.40
CA ALA A 27 -0.44 -2.85 10.58
C ALA A 27 0.67 -2.76 9.55
N SER A 28 0.32 -2.64 8.27
CA SER A 28 1.31 -2.57 7.19
C SER A 28 2.39 -1.56 7.59
N ALA A 29 3.64 -2.02 7.70
CA ALA A 29 4.75 -1.17 8.06
C ALA A 29 5.04 -0.10 7.01
N LEU A 30 4.43 -0.25 5.81
CA LEU A 30 4.53 0.68 4.70
C LEU A 30 3.57 1.84 4.90
N SER A 31 4.09 3.05 4.85
CA SER A 31 3.34 4.31 4.88
C SER A 31 3.60 5.13 3.61
N ALA A 32 2.64 6.00 3.26
CA ALA A 32 2.74 6.89 2.12
C ALA A 32 2.49 8.35 2.54
N GLN A 33 3.23 9.28 1.95
CA GLN A 33 3.13 10.72 2.20
C GLN A 33 3.22 11.49 0.88
N ASP A 34 2.75 12.74 0.89
CA ASP A 34 2.88 13.72 -0.20
C ASP A 34 2.36 13.19 -1.55
N ALA A 35 1.24 12.46 -1.52
CA ALA A 35 0.66 11.88 -2.72
C ALA A 35 -0.06 12.94 -3.58
N TRP A 36 0.34 13.05 -4.84
CA TRP A 36 -0.27 13.94 -5.80
C TRP A 36 -0.26 13.38 -7.21
N VAL A 37 -1.13 13.90 -8.07
CA VAL A 37 -1.27 13.48 -9.46
C VAL A 37 -1.08 14.68 -10.37
N ARG A 38 -0.30 14.47 -11.43
CA ARG A 38 -0.23 15.37 -12.59
C ARG A 38 -1.14 14.82 -13.66
N ALA A 39 -2.19 15.56 -13.98
CA ALA A 39 -3.09 15.26 -15.09
C ALA A 39 -2.92 16.32 -16.18
N THR A 40 -2.89 15.89 -17.44
CA THR A 40 -2.87 16.78 -18.61
C THR A 40 -4.27 16.82 -19.20
N PRO A 41 -4.89 18.00 -19.34
CA PRO A 41 -6.21 18.10 -19.95
C PRO A 41 -6.24 17.51 -21.37
N GLY A 42 -7.30 16.76 -21.67
CA GLY A 42 -7.50 16.15 -22.99
C GLY A 42 -6.69 14.88 -23.27
N VAL A 43 -5.96 14.36 -22.27
CA VAL A 43 -5.20 13.11 -22.37
C VAL A 43 -5.75 12.10 -21.37
N ASP A 44 -5.86 10.84 -21.78
CA ASP A 44 -6.37 9.74 -20.96
C ASP A 44 -5.31 9.06 -20.09
N VAL A 45 -4.20 9.74 -19.86
CA VAL A 45 -3.11 9.29 -18.99
C VAL A 45 -2.77 10.35 -17.93
N ALA A 46 -2.34 9.90 -16.76
CA ALA A 46 -1.85 10.77 -15.70
C ALA A 46 -0.67 10.10 -14.97
N ALA A 47 0.17 10.91 -14.36
CA ALA A 47 1.28 10.45 -13.52
C ALA A 47 1.04 10.78 -12.06
N ALA A 48 1.18 9.80 -11.18
CA ALA A 48 1.08 9.99 -9.74
C ALA A 48 2.44 9.85 -9.09
N TYR A 49 2.65 10.64 -8.04
CA TYR A 49 3.87 10.74 -7.25
C TYR A 49 3.54 10.67 -5.77
N LEU A 50 4.43 10.09 -4.99
CA LEU A 50 4.31 9.97 -3.54
C LEU A 50 5.66 9.60 -2.93
N THR A 51 5.73 9.61 -1.62
CA THR A 51 6.88 9.08 -0.88
C THR A 51 6.40 7.88 -0.09
N LEU A 52 7.06 6.72 -0.27
CA LEU A 52 6.81 5.50 0.50
C LEU A 52 7.91 5.35 1.55
N HIS A 53 7.52 5.00 2.77
CA HIS A 53 8.45 4.68 3.85
C HIS A 53 8.07 3.33 4.48
N ASN A 54 9.03 2.42 4.53
CA ASN A 54 8.91 1.16 5.24
C ASN A 54 9.45 1.32 6.67
N GLY A 55 8.57 1.56 7.63
CA GLY A 55 8.92 1.67 9.05
C GLY A 55 9.13 0.34 9.77
N GLY A 56 9.04 -0.79 9.05
CA GLY A 56 9.25 -2.13 9.60
C GLY A 56 10.70 -2.58 9.60
N THR A 57 10.91 -3.78 10.13
CA THR A 57 12.23 -4.44 10.22
C THR A 57 12.49 -5.40 9.06
N GLU A 58 11.48 -5.66 8.22
CA GLU A 58 11.56 -6.57 7.08
C GLU A 58 11.31 -5.80 5.78
N PRO A 59 11.89 -6.24 4.66
CA PRO A 59 11.59 -5.66 3.36
C PRO A 59 10.12 -5.83 2.97
N VAL A 60 9.54 -4.82 2.34
CA VAL A 60 8.20 -4.86 1.76
C VAL A 60 8.32 -4.84 0.24
N VAL A 61 7.55 -5.70 -0.43
CA VAL A 61 7.51 -5.75 -1.89
C VAL A 61 6.15 -5.25 -2.37
N VAL A 62 6.14 -4.16 -3.11
CA VAL A 62 4.97 -3.67 -3.83
C VAL A 62 4.93 -4.42 -5.17
N SER A 63 3.98 -5.33 -5.31
CA SER A 63 3.84 -6.20 -6.48
C SER A 63 3.10 -5.55 -7.64
N GLY A 64 2.44 -4.43 -7.39
CA GLY A 64 1.69 -3.69 -8.39
C GLY A 64 0.88 -2.55 -7.78
N VAL A 65 0.19 -1.82 -8.63
CA VAL A 65 -0.68 -0.71 -8.25
C VAL A 65 -1.98 -0.74 -9.05
N SER A 66 -3.04 -0.22 -8.47
CA SER A 66 -4.31 -0.02 -9.15
C SER A 66 -4.97 1.28 -8.73
N SER A 67 -5.93 1.76 -9.53
CA SER A 67 -6.75 2.92 -9.20
C SER A 67 -8.14 2.76 -9.81
N PRO A 68 -9.22 3.10 -9.08
CA PRO A 68 -10.57 3.03 -9.63
C PRO A 68 -10.83 4.03 -10.76
N VAL A 69 -10.03 5.09 -10.88
CA VAL A 69 -10.19 6.13 -11.91
C VAL A 69 -9.51 5.79 -13.24
N ALA A 70 -8.72 4.71 -13.31
CA ALA A 70 -8.01 4.27 -14.50
C ALA A 70 -8.33 2.81 -14.81
N ALA A 71 -8.15 2.38 -16.05
CA ALA A 71 -8.27 0.98 -16.42
C ALA A 71 -7.01 0.19 -16.09
N ALA A 72 -5.84 0.85 -16.11
CA ALA A 72 -4.57 0.26 -15.72
C ALA A 72 -3.71 1.28 -14.96
N ALA A 73 -2.92 0.77 -14.01
CA ALA A 73 -1.91 1.56 -13.31
C ALA A 73 -0.64 0.72 -13.19
N MET A 74 0.53 1.34 -13.37
CA MET A 74 1.83 0.67 -13.32
C MET A 74 2.89 1.59 -12.75
N ILE A 75 3.85 1.02 -12.03
CA ILE A 75 5.04 1.75 -11.59
C ILE A 75 6.04 1.75 -12.76
N HIS A 76 6.46 2.94 -13.14
CA HIS A 76 7.49 3.17 -14.14
C HIS A 76 8.66 3.93 -13.53
N GLU A 77 9.83 3.76 -14.14
CA GLU A 77 11.02 4.54 -13.87
C GLU A 77 11.45 5.24 -15.15
N SER A 78 11.61 6.55 -15.08
CA SER A 78 12.24 7.35 -16.14
C SER A 78 13.72 7.52 -15.84
N THR A 79 14.56 7.28 -16.85
CA THR A 79 16.00 7.51 -16.77
C THR A 79 16.46 8.30 -17.99
N LEU A 80 17.49 9.10 -17.79
CA LEU A 80 18.11 9.86 -18.88
C LEU A 80 19.35 9.10 -19.36
N VAL A 81 19.28 8.56 -20.60
CA VAL A 81 20.40 7.86 -21.22
C VAL A 81 20.83 8.61 -22.47
N ASN A 82 22.07 9.09 -22.50
CA ASN A 82 22.62 9.86 -23.62
C ASN A 82 21.73 11.03 -24.06
N GLY A 83 21.18 11.78 -23.09
CA GLY A 83 20.28 12.91 -23.35
C GLY A 83 18.87 12.55 -23.80
N ARG A 84 18.53 11.25 -23.84
CA ARG A 84 17.18 10.76 -24.15
C ARG A 84 16.50 10.21 -22.91
N SER A 85 15.29 10.64 -22.65
CA SER A 85 14.45 10.04 -21.60
C SER A 85 13.97 8.67 -22.08
N THR A 86 14.22 7.66 -21.28
CA THR A 86 13.68 6.31 -21.44
C THR A 86 12.81 5.97 -20.25
N MET A 87 11.76 5.22 -20.47
CA MET A 87 10.81 4.79 -19.45
C MET A 87 10.71 3.27 -19.45
N ARG A 88 10.77 2.67 -18.29
CA ARG A 88 10.66 1.21 -18.10
C ARG A 88 9.69 0.89 -16.98
N ALA A 89 8.98 -0.24 -17.10
CA ALA A 89 8.22 -0.78 -15.99
C ALA A 89 9.16 -1.16 -14.84
N HIS A 90 8.79 -0.81 -13.61
CA HIS A 90 9.57 -1.06 -12.40
C HIS A 90 8.70 -1.78 -11.36
N GLU A 91 8.17 -2.92 -11.76
CA GLU A 91 7.42 -3.83 -10.88
C GLU A 91 8.03 -5.23 -10.97
N PRO A 92 8.16 -5.91 -9.81
CA PRO A 92 7.85 -5.47 -8.45
C PRO A 92 8.86 -4.44 -7.90
N LEU A 93 8.41 -3.55 -7.01
CA LEU A 93 9.26 -2.61 -6.28
C LEU A 93 9.53 -3.13 -4.87
N GLN A 94 10.79 -3.37 -4.54
CA GLN A 94 11.21 -3.76 -3.20
C GLN A 94 11.64 -2.52 -2.40
N ILE A 95 11.18 -2.43 -1.15
CA ILE A 95 11.50 -1.35 -0.20
C ILE A 95 12.09 -2.00 1.04
N GLY A 96 13.38 -1.79 1.29
CA GLY A 96 14.11 -2.35 2.42
C GLY A 96 13.57 -1.87 3.77
N ALA A 97 13.96 -2.54 4.85
CA ALA A 97 13.63 -2.13 6.21
C ALA A 97 14.16 -0.72 6.49
N GLY A 98 13.31 0.20 6.97
CA GLY A 98 13.66 1.59 7.24
C GLY A 98 13.88 2.44 5.99
N GLU A 99 13.71 1.88 4.79
CA GLU A 99 13.96 2.59 3.54
C GLU A 99 12.82 3.55 3.18
N THR A 100 13.20 4.66 2.56
CA THR A 100 12.28 5.63 1.97
C THR A 100 12.50 5.69 0.47
N VAL A 101 11.45 5.44 -0.30
CA VAL A 101 11.44 5.52 -1.77
C VAL A 101 10.58 6.68 -2.21
N ARG A 102 11.15 7.58 -3.01
CA ARG A 102 10.46 8.77 -3.51
C ARG A 102 10.11 8.62 -4.97
N PHE A 103 8.84 8.79 -5.28
CA PHE A 103 8.32 8.92 -6.63
C PHE A 103 8.29 10.40 -7.01
N ALA A 104 9.00 10.77 -8.06
CA ALA A 104 9.15 12.16 -8.48
C ALA A 104 9.29 12.26 -10.01
N PRO A 105 8.95 13.42 -10.59
CA PRO A 105 9.17 13.66 -12.02
C PRO A 105 10.63 13.38 -12.43
N GLY A 106 10.79 12.62 -13.53
CA GLY A 106 12.11 12.21 -14.02
C GLY A 106 12.70 10.97 -13.35
N GLY A 107 12.02 10.37 -12.39
CA GLY A 107 12.37 9.12 -11.72
C GLY A 107 11.20 8.16 -11.69
N LEU A 108 11.03 7.49 -10.53
CA LEU A 108 9.88 6.62 -10.27
C LEU A 108 8.56 7.41 -10.31
N HIS A 109 7.54 6.84 -10.92
CA HIS A 109 6.19 7.38 -10.95
C HIS A 109 5.17 6.27 -11.18
N ILE A 110 3.92 6.50 -10.78
CA ILE A 110 2.80 5.63 -11.10
C ILE A 110 2.11 6.21 -12.32
N MET A 111 2.10 5.46 -13.41
CA MET A 111 1.39 5.84 -14.62
C MET A 111 -0.03 5.27 -14.57
N LEU A 112 -1.02 6.15 -14.69
CA LEU A 112 -2.44 5.82 -14.81
C LEU A 112 -2.81 5.87 -16.29
N HIS A 113 -3.28 4.76 -16.83
CA HIS A 113 -3.66 4.63 -18.25
C HIS A 113 -5.16 4.45 -18.42
N MET A 114 -5.67 4.95 -19.52
CA MET A 114 -7.10 4.85 -19.86
C MET A 114 -7.96 5.37 -18.72
N LEU A 115 -7.80 6.66 -18.42
CA LEU A 115 -8.60 7.35 -17.43
C LEU A 115 -10.08 7.25 -17.79
N LYS A 116 -10.91 6.82 -16.84
CA LYS A 116 -12.37 6.65 -17.04
C LYS A 116 -13.12 7.97 -17.11
N ARG A 117 -12.51 9.06 -16.64
CA ARG A 117 -12.98 10.44 -16.74
C ARG A 117 -11.80 11.40 -16.73
N PRO A 118 -11.97 12.62 -17.28
CA PRO A 118 -10.98 13.68 -17.10
C PRO A 118 -10.74 13.96 -15.62
N LEU A 119 -9.49 14.25 -15.27
CA LEU A 119 -9.09 14.66 -13.93
C LEU A 119 -8.87 16.17 -13.92
N ALA A 120 -9.46 16.86 -12.95
CA ALA A 120 -9.31 18.28 -12.72
C ALA A 120 -8.47 18.57 -11.48
N ALA A 121 -7.82 19.74 -11.43
CA ALA A 121 -7.09 20.18 -10.25
C ALA A 121 -8.01 20.18 -9.01
N GLY A 122 -7.54 19.61 -7.92
CA GLY A 122 -8.30 19.43 -6.69
C GLY A 122 -9.03 18.10 -6.57
N ASP A 123 -9.17 17.33 -7.66
CA ASP A 123 -9.73 15.97 -7.60
C ASP A 123 -8.90 15.06 -6.68
N GLU A 124 -9.59 14.12 -6.06
CA GLU A 124 -8.96 13.06 -5.28
C GLU A 124 -8.92 11.77 -6.09
N VAL A 125 -7.74 11.15 -6.11
CA VAL A 125 -7.44 9.93 -6.84
C VAL A 125 -6.97 8.87 -5.86
N PRO A 126 -7.79 7.84 -5.59
CA PRO A 126 -7.35 6.71 -4.80
C PRO A 126 -6.31 5.87 -5.57
N LEU A 127 -5.19 5.58 -4.93
CA LEU A 127 -4.15 4.67 -5.39
C LEU A 127 -4.11 3.48 -4.43
N VAL A 128 -4.14 2.26 -4.95
CA VAL A 128 -4.07 1.04 -4.17
C VAL A 128 -2.77 0.32 -4.52
N LEU A 129 -1.83 0.32 -3.61
CA LEU A 129 -0.56 -0.39 -3.72
C LEU A 129 -0.75 -1.82 -3.22
N LEU A 130 -0.50 -2.80 -4.07
CA LEU A 130 -0.63 -4.22 -3.77
C LEU A 130 0.67 -4.72 -3.15
N ILE A 131 0.58 -5.35 -1.98
CA ILE A 131 1.75 -5.83 -1.24
C ILE A 131 1.86 -7.34 -1.40
N ALA A 132 3.03 -7.82 -1.82
CA ALA A 132 3.32 -9.25 -1.90
C ALA A 132 3.21 -9.88 -0.51
N GLY A 133 2.63 -11.08 -0.46
CA GLY A 133 2.34 -11.77 0.82
C GLY A 133 0.98 -11.42 1.41
N GLY A 134 0.24 -10.49 0.80
CA GLY A 134 -1.12 -10.11 1.17
C GLY A 134 -1.23 -8.70 1.75
N GLY A 135 -2.41 -8.12 1.58
CA GLY A 135 -2.71 -6.76 1.99
C GLY A 135 -2.47 -5.74 0.88
N ASN A 136 -2.91 -4.53 1.16
CA ASN A 136 -2.72 -3.37 0.29
C ASN A 136 -2.61 -2.10 1.14
N LEU A 137 -2.03 -1.06 0.55
CA LEU A 137 -1.99 0.29 1.09
C LEU A 137 -2.79 1.20 0.15
N THR A 138 -3.89 1.76 0.66
CA THR A 138 -4.68 2.75 -0.08
C THR A 138 -4.21 4.15 0.29
N VAL A 139 -3.92 4.96 -0.73
CA VAL A 139 -3.44 6.32 -0.60
C VAL A 139 -4.33 7.23 -1.44
N THR A 140 -4.77 8.35 -0.88
CA THR A 140 -5.49 9.38 -1.65
C THR A 140 -4.50 10.43 -2.14
N ALA A 141 -4.36 10.54 -3.46
CA ALA A 141 -3.53 11.54 -4.11
C ALA A 141 -4.39 12.70 -4.63
N ARG A 142 -3.93 13.93 -4.46
CA ARG A 142 -4.64 15.12 -4.97
C ARG A 142 -4.11 15.54 -6.32
N VAL A 143 -5.01 15.81 -7.27
CA VAL A 143 -4.62 16.36 -8.58
C VAL A 143 -4.14 17.80 -8.40
N ARG A 144 -2.91 18.09 -8.84
CA ARG A 144 -2.33 19.44 -8.85
C ARG A 144 -2.57 20.13 -10.19
N ALA A 145 -2.67 21.45 -10.20
CA ALA A 145 -2.72 22.23 -11.41
C ALA A 145 -1.39 22.13 -12.19
N LEU A 146 -1.47 22.32 -13.53
CA LEU A 146 -0.26 22.43 -14.35
C LEU A 146 0.54 23.67 -13.90
N GLY A 147 1.76 23.45 -13.42
CA GLY A 147 2.63 24.50 -12.88
C GLY A 147 2.85 24.44 -11.38
N ASP A 148 2.04 23.69 -10.64
CA ASP A 148 2.29 23.41 -9.23
C ASP A 148 3.26 22.22 -9.11
N SER A 149 4.45 22.46 -8.64
CA SER A 149 5.53 21.46 -8.46
C SER A 149 5.96 21.33 -7.00
#